data_4fc11a1344263b3366fe4fdbcaa8e8c3
#
_entry.id   4fc11a1344263b3366fe4fdbcaa8e8c3
#
_cell.length_a   1.000
_cell.length_b   1.000
_cell.length_c   1.000
_cell.angle_alpha   90.00
_cell.angle_beta   90.00
_cell.angle_gamma   90.00
#
_symmetry.space_group_name_H-M   'P 1'
#
loop_
_entity.id
_entity.type
_entity.pdbx_description
1 polymer ?
#
loop_
_entity_poly.entity_id
_entity_poly.type
_entity_poly.pdbx_seq_one_letter_code
_entity_poly.pdbx_strand_id
1 'polypeptide(L)'
;TQVEVNVGKGNTAGLLLYYSEKAYAGVVSDGKNFTIYRNAENSFTLPNKLGKRFLAKIQNQGNSVRIAVSKDGKEWTTLVENMDVSQLHHNNYGGFYALRIGLLSSGKGSAGFRQFRYRNAIPQEKDMGAYLMVFHKDETHSLYMAVSDDGYTFTALNDGKPVIAGDTVALQKGIRDPHIFRGPDGAFYLSMTDLHIYAQKDGFRDTEWERDGKEYGWGNNRGLVLMKSWDLINWKRTNAR
;
A
#
# COMPACT_ATOMS: atom_id res chain seq x y z
N THR A 1 3.61 -5.91 -13.64
CA THR A 1 2.53 -5.51 -14.58
C THR A 1 3.07 -5.31 -15.97
N GLN A 2 2.32 -5.69 -16.99
CA GLN A 2 2.62 -5.37 -18.40
C GLN A 2 1.36 -5.01 -19.18
N VAL A 3 1.54 -4.24 -20.26
CA VAL A 3 0.45 -3.84 -21.15
C VAL A 3 0.99 -3.57 -22.57
N GLU A 4 0.21 -3.89 -23.59
CA GLU A 4 0.45 -3.44 -24.95
C GLU A 4 -0.09 -2.02 -25.09
N VAL A 5 0.76 -1.09 -25.52
CA VAL A 5 0.45 0.31 -25.76
C VAL A 5 0.45 0.58 -27.27
N ASN A 6 -0.60 1.22 -27.75
CA ASN A 6 -0.66 1.73 -29.11
C ASN A 6 -0.88 3.25 -29.11
N VAL A 7 0.14 4.00 -29.47
CA VAL A 7 0.17 5.46 -29.42
C VAL A 7 -0.47 6.04 -30.68
N GLY A 8 -1.56 6.76 -30.55
CA GLY A 8 -2.21 7.46 -31.65
C GLY A 8 -1.44 8.70 -32.11
N LYS A 9 -1.86 9.27 -33.24
CA LYS A 9 -1.25 10.50 -33.78
C LYS A 9 -1.50 11.67 -32.82
N GLY A 10 -0.44 12.38 -32.45
CA GLY A 10 -0.53 13.54 -31.55
C GLY A 10 -0.80 13.17 -30.08
N ASN A 11 -0.59 11.92 -29.71
CA ASN A 11 -0.77 11.42 -28.35
C ASN A 11 0.56 10.93 -27.77
N THR A 12 0.64 10.93 -26.46
CA THR A 12 1.67 10.27 -25.66
C THR A 12 1.00 9.26 -24.75
N ALA A 13 1.49 8.04 -24.70
CA ALA A 13 0.85 6.99 -23.92
C ALA A 13 1.86 6.04 -23.28
N GLY A 14 1.49 5.44 -22.14
CA GLY A 14 2.36 4.51 -21.46
C GLY A 14 1.82 3.93 -20.18
N LEU A 15 2.71 3.34 -19.41
CA LEU A 15 2.47 2.60 -18.19
C LEU A 15 3.16 3.27 -17.02
N LEU A 16 2.43 3.50 -15.94
CA LEU A 16 2.91 4.17 -14.74
C LEU A 16 2.69 3.32 -13.48
N LEU A 17 3.57 3.48 -12.55
CA LEU A 17 3.35 3.25 -11.13
C LEU A 17 2.89 4.58 -10.54
N TYR A 18 1.66 4.69 -10.10
CA TYR A 18 0.98 5.95 -9.85
C TYR A 18 0.50 6.07 -8.41
N TYR A 19 0.94 7.09 -7.73
CA TYR A 19 0.44 7.49 -6.42
C TYR A 19 -0.57 8.66 -6.54
N SER A 20 -0.14 9.76 -7.17
CA SER A 20 -0.94 10.96 -7.42
C SER A 20 -0.45 11.69 -8.68
N GLU A 21 -1.12 12.78 -9.06
CA GLU A 21 -0.71 13.63 -10.21
C GLU A 21 0.71 14.19 -10.04
N LYS A 22 1.17 14.37 -8.80
CA LYS A 22 2.50 14.89 -8.46
C LYS A 22 3.51 13.78 -8.12
N ALA A 23 3.08 12.52 -8.15
CA ALA A 23 3.87 11.41 -7.63
C ALA A 23 3.61 10.14 -8.44
N TYR A 24 4.39 9.94 -9.50
CA TYR A 24 4.36 8.72 -10.31
C TYR A 24 5.73 8.44 -10.94
N ALA A 25 5.94 7.20 -11.31
CA ALA A 25 7.12 6.74 -12.05
C ALA A 25 6.67 5.81 -13.18
N GLY A 26 7.42 5.77 -14.29
CA GLY A 26 7.07 4.86 -15.37
C GLY A 26 7.64 5.27 -16.72
N VAL A 27 7.08 4.69 -17.78
CA VAL A 27 7.47 4.93 -19.17
C VAL A 27 6.28 5.33 -20.01
N VAL A 28 6.45 6.38 -20.78
CA VAL A 28 5.51 6.79 -21.83
C VAL A 28 6.24 6.95 -23.17
N SER A 29 5.50 6.94 -24.26
CA SER A 29 6.06 7.17 -25.59
C SER A 29 5.14 8.06 -26.45
N ASP A 30 5.73 8.90 -27.26
CA ASP A 30 5.09 9.64 -28.34
C ASP A 30 5.12 8.88 -29.70
N GLY A 31 5.67 7.65 -29.67
CA GLY A 31 5.92 6.81 -30.84
C GLY A 31 7.29 7.01 -31.47
N LYS A 32 8.06 8.05 -31.10
CA LYS A 32 9.42 8.33 -31.53
C LYS A 32 10.43 8.17 -30.40
N ASN A 33 10.03 8.55 -29.18
CA ASN A 33 10.85 8.50 -27.98
C ASN A 33 10.11 7.78 -26.86
N PHE A 34 10.88 7.17 -25.94
CA PHE A 34 10.46 6.78 -24.61
C PHE A 34 10.88 7.86 -23.63
N THR A 35 9.95 8.38 -22.85
CA THR A 35 10.23 9.28 -21.73
C THR A 35 10.04 8.51 -20.43
N ILE A 36 11.04 8.55 -19.57
CA ILE A 36 11.03 7.93 -18.24
C ILE A 36 10.69 9.00 -17.22
N TYR A 37 9.64 8.75 -16.45
CA TYR A 37 9.22 9.60 -15.34
C TYR A 37 9.68 9.03 -14.01
N ARG A 38 10.13 9.92 -13.13
CA ARG A 38 10.37 9.66 -11.71
C ARG A 38 9.82 10.85 -10.91
N ASN A 39 9.02 10.61 -9.89
CA ASN A 39 8.39 11.64 -9.06
C ASN A 39 7.61 12.69 -9.89
N ALA A 40 6.90 12.22 -10.92
CA ALA A 40 6.17 13.05 -11.90
C ALA A 40 7.05 13.96 -12.78
N GLU A 41 8.36 13.88 -12.70
CA GLU A 41 9.31 14.63 -13.50
C GLU A 41 9.90 13.76 -14.60
N ASN A 42 10.20 14.37 -15.77
CA ASN A 42 10.94 13.72 -16.83
C ASN A 42 12.39 13.52 -16.37
N SER A 43 12.74 12.27 -16.12
CA SER A 43 14.08 11.89 -15.68
C SER A 43 15.06 11.85 -16.85
N PHE A 44 14.66 11.19 -17.95
CA PHE A 44 15.41 11.17 -19.21
C PHE A 44 14.55 10.63 -20.35
N THR A 45 15.04 10.84 -21.58
CA THR A 45 14.38 10.41 -22.81
C THR A 45 15.30 9.58 -23.66
N LEU A 46 14.79 8.51 -24.28
CA LEU A 46 15.51 7.59 -25.14
C LEU A 46 14.78 7.43 -26.48
N PRO A 47 15.48 7.19 -27.61
CA PRO A 47 14.83 6.87 -28.88
C PRO A 47 13.97 5.60 -28.80
N ASN A 48 12.74 5.67 -29.25
CA ASN A 48 11.85 4.51 -29.38
C ASN A 48 12.04 3.85 -30.76
N LYS A 49 12.81 2.76 -30.80
CA LYS A 49 13.01 1.95 -32.01
C LYS A 49 11.87 0.97 -32.29
N LEU A 50 10.90 0.82 -31.38
CA LEU A 50 9.77 -0.10 -31.50
C LEU A 50 8.57 0.52 -32.22
N GLY A 51 8.56 1.85 -32.39
CA GLY A 51 7.47 2.59 -33.01
C GLY A 51 6.26 2.77 -32.10
N LYS A 52 5.09 3.00 -32.71
CA LYS A 52 3.86 3.37 -31.99
C LYS A 52 3.23 2.23 -31.19
N ARG A 53 3.54 0.96 -31.53
CA ARG A 53 3.00 -0.22 -30.85
C ARG A 53 4.10 -1.00 -30.18
N PHE A 54 4.02 -1.14 -28.87
CA PHE A 54 5.00 -1.83 -28.05
C PHE A 54 4.36 -2.37 -26.76
N LEU A 55 5.01 -3.29 -26.11
CA LEU A 55 4.69 -3.76 -24.77
C LEU A 55 5.55 -3.00 -23.77
N ALA A 56 4.92 -2.47 -22.74
CA ALA A 56 5.58 -1.88 -21.57
C ALA A 56 5.42 -2.80 -20.36
N LYS A 57 6.47 -2.94 -19.58
CA LYS A 57 6.49 -3.74 -18.34
C LYS A 57 7.09 -2.91 -17.20
N ILE A 58 6.43 -2.93 -16.05
CA ILE A 58 6.94 -2.42 -14.78
C ILE A 58 6.96 -3.57 -13.78
N GLN A 59 8.10 -3.78 -13.15
CA GLN A 59 8.31 -4.69 -12.04
C GLN A 59 8.71 -3.86 -10.83
N ASN A 60 7.90 -3.91 -9.77
CA ASN A 60 8.17 -3.25 -8.51
C ASN A 60 8.53 -4.29 -7.46
N GLN A 61 9.68 -4.13 -6.83
CA GLN A 61 10.13 -4.99 -5.73
C GLN A 61 10.54 -4.09 -4.56
N GLY A 62 9.68 -4.02 -3.56
CA GLY A 62 9.83 -3.06 -2.48
C GLY A 62 9.82 -1.63 -3.03
N ASN A 63 10.90 -0.88 -2.83
CA ASN A 63 11.07 0.50 -3.29
C ASN A 63 11.87 0.62 -4.59
N SER A 64 12.16 -0.49 -5.28
CA SER A 64 12.93 -0.51 -6.52
C SER A 64 12.05 -0.92 -7.69
N VAL A 65 12.11 -0.14 -8.78
CA VAL A 65 11.35 -0.38 -10.01
C VAL A 65 12.28 -0.66 -11.18
N ARG A 66 11.96 -1.74 -11.89
CA ARG A 66 12.52 -2.05 -13.21
C ARG A 66 11.50 -1.75 -14.30
N ILE A 67 11.93 -1.08 -15.36
CA ILE A 67 11.10 -0.75 -16.53
C ILE A 67 11.72 -1.37 -17.78
N ALA A 68 10.92 -2.12 -18.52
CA ALA A 68 11.33 -2.75 -19.76
C ALA A 68 10.26 -2.58 -20.85
N VAL A 69 10.69 -2.62 -22.10
CA VAL A 69 9.83 -2.57 -23.28
C VAL A 69 10.13 -3.72 -24.22
N SER A 70 9.14 -4.12 -25.02
CA SER A 70 9.29 -5.19 -25.99
C SER A 70 8.43 -4.94 -27.22
N LYS A 71 8.82 -5.50 -28.37
CA LYS A 71 8.02 -5.47 -29.58
C LYS A 71 6.99 -6.62 -29.61
N ASP A 72 7.36 -7.78 -29.11
CA ASP A 72 6.64 -9.04 -29.30
C ASP A 72 6.34 -9.80 -27.98
N GLY A 73 6.88 -9.30 -26.84
CA GLY A 73 6.74 -9.92 -25.53
C GLY A 73 7.72 -11.08 -25.26
N LYS A 74 8.58 -11.41 -26.20
CA LYS A 74 9.62 -12.45 -26.06
C LYS A 74 10.93 -11.82 -25.65
N GLU A 75 11.43 -10.87 -26.43
CA GLU A 75 12.64 -10.12 -26.13
C GLU A 75 12.32 -8.78 -25.46
N TRP A 76 12.96 -8.47 -24.34
CA TRP A 76 12.74 -7.29 -23.53
C TRP A 76 13.99 -6.45 -23.45
N THR A 77 13.85 -5.19 -23.80
CA THR A 77 14.88 -4.17 -23.58
C THR A 77 14.61 -3.47 -22.27
N THR A 78 15.53 -3.56 -21.31
CA THR A 78 15.45 -2.84 -20.05
C THR A 78 15.85 -1.38 -20.29
N LEU A 79 14.97 -0.46 -19.94
CA LEU A 79 15.17 0.98 -19.98
C LEU A 79 15.70 1.51 -18.65
N VAL A 80 15.24 0.91 -17.56
CA VAL A 80 15.63 1.22 -16.18
C VAL A 80 15.76 -0.07 -15.40
N GLU A 81 16.86 -0.26 -14.69
CA GLU A 81 17.09 -1.47 -13.89
C GLU A 81 16.63 -1.30 -12.44
N ASN A 82 17.00 -0.20 -11.77
CA ASN A 82 16.75 0.02 -10.36
C ASN A 82 16.39 1.50 -10.12
N MET A 83 15.14 1.86 -10.35
CA MET A 83 14.63 3.19 -10.00
C MET A 83 14.11 3.18 -8.57
N ASP A 84 14.68 4.01 -7.71
CA ASP A 84 14.15 4.23 -6.37
C ASP A 84 12.82 4.99 -6.43
N VAL A 85 11.79 4.39 -5.87
CA VAL A 85 10.42 4.93 -5.77
C VAL A 85 9.96 5.05 -4.32
N SER A 86 10.88 5.01 -3.37
CA SER A 86 10.60 5.15 -1.93
C SER A 86 9.86 6.44 -1.57
N GLN A 87 9.92 7.45 -2.43
CA GLN A 87 9.26 8.74 -2.24
C GLN A 87 7.76 8.73 -2.57
N LEU A 88 7.24 7.68 -3.27
CA LEU A 88 5.85 7.65 -3.74
C LEU A 88 4.87 7.22 -2.63
N HIS A 89 4.75 8.02 -1.58
CA HIS A 89 3.86 7.74 -0.45
C HIS A 89 3.33 9.03 0.22
N HIS A 90 2.38 8.88 1.13
CA HIS A 90 1.61 9.97 1.75
C HIS A 90 2.45 10.96 2.57
N ASN A 91 3.54 10.53 3.21
CA ASN A 91 4.38 11.45 3.99
C ASN A 91 5.05 12.53 3.13
N ASN A 92 5.28 12.25 1.83
CA ASN A 92 5.89 13.20 0.90
C ASN A 92 4.86 14.00 0.10
N TYR A 93 3.74 13.38 -0.25
CA TYR A 93 2.78 13.98 -1.21
C TYR A 93 1.37 14.17 -0.62
N GLY A 94 1.17 13.85 0.66
CA GLY A 94 -0.15 13.90 1.29
C GLY A 94 -1.13 12.86 0.74
N GLY A 95 -2.35 12.84 1.26
CA GLY A 95 -3.38 11.87 0.93
C GLY A 95 -3.07 10.46 1.47
N PHE A 96 -4.06 9.59 1.51
CA PHE A 96 -3.91 8.19 1.89
C PHE A 96 -4.25 7.30 0.69
N TYR A 97 -3.42 7.40 -0.35
CA TYR A 97 -3.61 6.61 -1.58
C TYR A 97 -2.75 5.36 -1.56
N ALA A 98 -3.26 4.29 -2.13
CA ALA A 98 -2.42 3.15 -2.49
C ALA A 98 -1.63 3.44 -3.76
N LEU A 99 -0.45 2.84 -3.88
CA LEU A 99 0.32 2.84 -5.11
C LEU A 99 -0.41 1.94 -6.14
N ARG A 100 -0.74 2.50 -7.30
CA ARG A 100 -1.59 1.89 -8.32
C ARG A 100 -0.87 1.78 -9.66
N ILE A 101 -1.39 0.94 -10.53
CA ILE A 101 -0.99 0.91 -11.93
C ILE A 101 -1.83 1.92 -12.71
N GLY A 102 -1.16 2.85 -13.38
CA GLY A 102 -1.78 3.88 -14.23
C GLY A 102 -1.54 3.60 -15.72
N LEU A 103 -2.57 3.72 -16.51
CA LEU A 103 -2.48 3.76 -17.97
C LEU A 103 -2.62 5.24 -18.39
N LEU A 104 -1.53 5.81 -18.89
CA LEU A 104 -1.49 7.23 -19.27
C LEU A 104 -1.80 7.39 -20.76
N SER A 105 -2.69 8.30 -21.07
CA SER A 105 -2.92 8.83 -22.40
C SER A 105 -3.05 10.34 -22.32
N SER A 106 -2.22 11.09 -23.05
CA SER A 106 -2.17 12.56 -23.03
C SER A 106 -1.92 13.12 -24.43
N GLY A 107 -2.55 14.24 -24.73
CA GLY A 107 -2.44 14.92 -26.02
C GLY A 107 -3.76 14.96 -26.77
N LYS A 108 -3.73 15.39 -28.07
CA LYS A 108 -4.94 15.58 -28.88
C LYS A 108 -5.49 14.27 -29.48
N GLY A 109 -4.69 13.23 -29.52
CA GLY A 109 -5.09 11.92 -30.09
C GLY A 109 -5.64 10.98 -29.04
N SER A 110 -5.75 9.71 -29.42
CA SER A 110 -6.13 8.62 -28.53
C SER A 110 -5.01 7.58 -28.41
N ALA A 111 -5.05 6.77 -27.37
CA ALA A 111 -4.19 5.62 -27.22
C ALA A 111 -5.02 4.35 -27.00
N GLY A 112 -4.51 3.22 -27.48
CA GLY A 112 -5.09 1.91 -27.21
C GLY A 112 -4.23 1.13 -26.21
N PHE A 113 -4.89 0.47 -25.27
CA PHE A 113 -4.25 -0.42 -24.33
C PHE A 113 -4.87 -1.80 -24.45
N ARG A 114 -4.02 -2.84 -24.59
CA ARG A 114 -4.46 -4.21 -24.77
C ARG A 114 -3.58 -5.16 -23.95
N GLN A 115 -4.04 -6.39 -23.76
CA GLN A 115 -3.27 -7.46 -23.10
C GLN A 115 -2.71 -7.02 -21.74
N PHE A 116 -3.47 -6.24 -20.97
CA PHE A 116 -3.09 -5.87 -19.62
C PHE A 116 -2.95 -7.13 -18.76
N ARG A 117 -1.79 -7.27 -18.12
CA ARG A 117 -1.50 -8.38 -17.20
C ARG A 117 -0.94 -7.81 -15.91
N TYR A 118 -1.56 -8.17 -14.82
CA TYR A 118 -1.07 -7.91 -13.47
C TYR A 118 -0.71 -9.23 -12.82
N ARG A 119 0.44 -9.28 -12.18
CA ARG A 119 0.84 -10.41 -11.35
C ARG A 119 1.39 -9.84 -10.04
N ASN A 120 0.86 -10.31 -8.95
CA ASN A 120 1.47 -10.12 -7.66
C ASN A 120 2.48 -11.27 -7.45
N ALA A 121 3.72 -10.91 -7.15
CA ALA A 121 4.79 -11.88 -6.89
C ALA A 121 5.03 -12.02 -5.38
N ILE A 122 3.97 -12.04 -4.57
CA ILE A 122 4.08 -12.46 -3.18
C ILE A 122 4.45 -13.94 -3.22
N PRO A 123 5.61 -14.37 -2.65
CA PRO A 123 5.90 -15.78 -2.50
C PRO A 123 4.75 -16.41 -1.71
N GLN A 124 4.07 -17.36 -2.31
CA GLN A 124 3.17 -18.22 -1.56
C GLN A 124 4.08 -19.18 -0.78
N GLU A 125 4.09 -19.05 0.52
CA GLU A 125 4.67 -20.09 1.36
C GLU A 125 3.88 -21.37 1.12
N LYS A 126 4.59 -22.47 0.83
CA LYS A 126 3.97 -23.77 0.50
C LYS A 126 3.08 -24.32 1.64
N ASP A 127 3.22 -23.75 2.84
CA ASP A 127 2.57 -24.20 4.05
C ASP A 127 1.63 -23.14 4.65
N MET A 128 1.04 -22.26 3.82
CA MET A 128 0.01 -21.34 4.29
C MET A 128 -1.25 -22.12 4.66
N GLY A 129 -1.57 -22.13 5.96
CA GLY A 129 -2.79 -22.76 6.47
C GLY A 129 -4.03 -21.89 6.37
N ALA A 130 -3.89 -20.56 6.50
CA ALA A 130 -4.98 -19.59 6.46
C ALA A 130 -4.47 -18.15 6.36
N TYR A 131 -5.39 -17.23 6.02
CA TYR A 131 -5.18 -15.79 6.11
C TYR A 131 -5.76 -15.28 7.42
N LEU A 132 -5.01 -14.42 8.12
CA LEU A 132 -5.45 -13.73 9.31
C LEU A 132 -5.62 -12.23 9.01
N MET A 133 -6.81 -11.70 9.24
CA MET A 133 -7.11 -10.28 9.19
C MET A 133 -7.21 -9.71 10.59
N VAL A 134 -6.57 -8.58 10.85
CA VAL A 134 -6.74 -7.79 12.06
C VAL A 134 -7.35 -6.44 11.70
N PHE A 135 -8.30 -5.95 12.48
CA PHE A 135 -8.97 -4.68 12.24
C PHE A 135 -9.51 -4.09 13.55
N HIS A 136 -9.80 -2.81 13.54
CA HIS A 136 -10.52 -2.14 14.63
C HIS A 136 -11.90 -1.72 14.16
N LYS A 137 -12.78 -1.41 15.10
CA LYS A 137 -14.06 -0.73 14.85
C LYS A 137 -14.09 0.58 15.62
N ASP A 138 -14.62 1.62 14.98
CA ASP A 138 -14.70 2.96 15.57
C ASP A 138 -15.63 3.01 16.80
N GLU A 139 -16.64 2.14 16.85
CA GLU A 139 -17.59 2.10 17.96
C GLU A 139 -16.97 1.60 19.26
N THR A 140 -15.92 0.78 19.18
CA THR A 140 -15.35 0.14 20.37
C THR A 140 -13.86 0.46 20.57
N HIS A 141 -13.17 0.99 19.54
CA HIS A 141 -11.72 1.18 19.56
C HIS A 141 -10.95 -0.04 20.06
N SER A 142 -11.39 -1.21 19.63
CA SER A 142 -10.88 -2.52 20.08
C SER A 142 -10.37 -3.34 18.89
N LEU A 143 -9.53 -4.35 19.17
CA LEU A 143 -9.02 -5.26 18.15
C LEU A 143 -10.02 -6.37 17.86
N TYR A 144 -10.26 -6.58 16.60
CA TYR A 144 -10.99 -7.71 16.04
C TYR A 144 -10.09 -8.54 15.14
N MET A 145 -10.41 -9.81 15.00
CA MET A 145 -9.72 -10.73 14.10
C MET A 145 -10.72 -11.52 13.27
N ALA A 146 -10.32 -11.86 12.05
CA ALA A 146 -11.06 -12.75 11.18
C ALA A 146 -10.09 -13.67 10.42
N VAL A 147 -10.53 -14.86 10.06
CA VAL A 147 -9.74 -15.85 9.31
C VAL A 147 -10.39 -16.19 7.99
N SER A 148 -9.57 -16.58 7.02
CA SER A 148 -10.01 -17.01 5.69
C SER A 148 -9.09 -18.08 5.13
N ASP A 149 -9.66 -19.05 4.41
CA ASP A 149 -8.90 -20.07 3.69
C ASP A 149 -8.54 -19.61 2.27
N ASP A 150 -9.32 -18.69 1.70
CA ASP A 150 -9.22 -18.24 0.30
C ASP A 150 -8.69 -16.80 0.14
N GLY A 151 -8.62 -16.04 1.25
CA GLY A 151 -8.23 -14.62 1.27
C GLY A 151 -9.32 -13.63 0.79
N TYR A 152 -10.51 -14.13 0.49
CA TYR A 152 -11.65 -13.31 0.02
C TYR A 152 -12.83 -13.34 0.98
N THR A 153 -13.14 -14.50 1.54
CA THR A 153 -14.24 -14.68 2.49
C THR A 153 -13.68 -14.85 3.89
N PHE A 154 -13.97 -13.91 4.77
CA PHE A 154 -13.45 -13.88 6.13
C PHE A 154 -14.53 -14.18 7.16
N THR A 155 -14.24 -15.11 8.07
CA THR A 155 -15.07 -15.45 9.23
C THR A 155 -14.52 -14.78 10.47
N ALA A 156 -15.35 -13.98 11.14
CA ALA A 156 -14.96 -13.27 12.36
C ALA A 156 -14.67 -14.27 13.49
N LEU A 157 -13.58 -14.04 14.23
CA LEU A 157 -13.28 -14.76 15.45
C LEU A 157 -14.03 -14.18 16.66
N ASN A 158 -14.11 -14.94 17.75
CA ASN A 158 -14.77 -14.54 19.00
C ASN A 158 -16.22 -14.07 18.82
N ASP A 159 -16.96 -14.74 17.93
CA ASP A 159 -18.36 -14.40 17.60
C ASP A 159 -18.55 -12.94 17.17
N GLY A 160 -17.55 -12.36 16.52
CA GLY A 160 -17.56 -10.97 16.09
C GLY A 160 -17.39 -9.95 17.22
N LYS A 161 -17.03 -10.40 18.42
CA LYS A 161 -16.68 -9.54 19.57
C LYS A 161 -15.19 -9.18 19.54
N PRO A 162 -14.75 -8.13 20.27
CA PRO A 162 -13.33 -7.81 20.40
C PRO A 162 -12.51 -8.98 20.89
N VAL A 163 -11.38 -9.25 20.23
CA VAL A 163 -10.38 -10.21 20.73
C VAL A 163 -9.53 -9.57 21.82
N ILE A 164 -9.25 -8.26 21.68
CA ILE A 164 -8.56 -7.45 22.69
C ILE A 164 -9.34 -6.14 22.84
N ALA A 165 -9.77 -5.86 24.08
CA ALA A 165 -10.43 -4.60 24.39
C ALA A 165 -9.42 -3.46 24.45
N GLY A 166 -9.64 -2.38 23.70
CA GLY A 166 -8.71 -1.27 23.57
C GLY A 166 -8.46 -0.52 24.88
N ASP A 167 -9.49 -0.38 25.71
CA ASP A 167 -9.44 0.27 27.02
C ASP A 167 -8.59 -0.47 28.05
N THR A 168 -8.31 -1.75 27.81
CA THR A 168 -7.46 -2.58 28.69
C THR A 168 -5.98 -2.54 28.32
N VAL A 169 -5.65 -2.21 27.06
CA VAL A 169 -4.27 -2.28 26.56
C VAL A 169 -3.69 -0.94 26.18
N ALA A 170 -4.51 0.04 25.83
CA ALA A 170 -4.08 1.36 25.42
C ALA A 170 -4.12 2.36 26.58
N LEU A 171 -3.18 3.32 26.62
CA LEU A 171 -3.16 4.41 27.58
C LEU A 171 -4.29 5.40 27.30
N GLN A 172 -4.60 5.65 26.02
CA GLN A 172 -5.75 6.47 25.62
C GLN A 172 -7.08 5.69 25.59
N LYS A 173 -7.11 4.47 26.16
CA LYS A 173 -8.35 3.66 26.26
C LYS A 173 -8.94 3.23 24.94
N GLY A 174 -8.13 3.18 23.88
CA GLY A 174 -8.55 2.74 22.57
C GLY A 174 -7.36 2.40 21.66
N ILE A 175 -7.59 1.54 20.71
CA ILE A 175 -6.59 1.21 19.68
C ILE A 175 -7.15 1.43 18.28
N ARG A 176 -6.25 1.72 17.34
CA ARG A 176 -6.56 1.87 15.92
C ARG A 176 -5.47 1.24 15.05
N ASP A 177 -5.79 1.05 13.78
CA ASP A 177 -4.87 0.67 12.71
C ASP A 177 -3.96 -0.51 13.08
N PRO A 178 -4.53 -1.66 13.49
CA PRO A 178 -3.74 -2.81 13.88
C PRO A 178 -2.98 -3.38 12.69
N HIS A 179 -1.72 -3.76 12.95
CA HIS A 179 -0.88 -4.49 11.99
C HIS A 179 -0.27 -5.70 12.68
N ILE A 180 -0.37 -6.86 12.05
CA ILE A 180 0.18 -8.12 12.56
C ILE A 180 1.15 -8.73 11.54
N PHE A 181 2.23 -9.32 12.03
CA PHE A 181 3.11 -10.16 11.23
C PHE A 181 3.65 -11.33 12.05
N ARG A 182 4.05 -12.39 11.40
CA ARG A 182 4.73 -13.51 12.01
C ARG A 182 6.24 -13.32 11.88
N GLY A 183 6.94 -13.27 13.01
CA GLY A 183 8.38 -13.09 13.05
C GLY A 183 9.14 -14.37 12.68
N PRO A 184 10.46 -14.25 12.39
CA PRO A 184 11.31 -15.41 12.08
C PRO A 184 11.46 -16.38 13.25
N ASP A 185 11.15 -15.95 14.47
CA ASP A 185 11.08 -16.77 15.67
C ASP A 185 9.76 -17.54 15.79
N GLY A 186 8.85 -17.39 14.83
CA GLY A 186 7.53 -18.02 14.81
C GLY A 186 6.46 -17.32 15.65
N ALA A 187 6.81 -16.30 16.43
CA ALA A 187 5.86 -15.52 17.21
C ALA A 187 5.10 -14.52 16.34
N PHE A 188 3.91 -14.15 16.78
CA PHE A 188 3.11 -13.08 16.20
C PHE A 188 3.42 -11.76 16.90
N TYR A 189 3.67 -10.73 16.11
CA TYR A 189 3.91 -9.37 16.56
C TYR A 189 2.80 -8.48 16.07
N LEU A 190 2.19 -7.73 16.98
CA LEU A 190 1.07 -6.85 16.73
C LEU A 190 1.45 -5.43 17.14
N SER A 191 1.25 -4.47 16.25
CA SER A 191 1.37 -3.05 16.52
C SER A 191 0.04 -2.35 16.29
N MET A 192 -0.33 -1.44 17.17
CA MET A 192 -1.58 -0.69 17.11
C MET A 192 -1.33 0.75 17.54
N THR A 193 -2.01 1.69 16.91
CA THR A 193 -2.02 3.09 17.36
C THR A 193 -2.75 3.17 18.71
N ASP A 194 -2.10 3.76 19.73
CA ASP A 194 -2.71 4.06 21.02
C ASP A 194 -3.54 5.35 20.85
N LEU A 195 -4.80 5.21 20.49
CA LEU A 195 -5.67 6.33 20.18
C LEU A 195 -7.16 5.96 20.34
N HIS A 196 -7.90 6.81 21.06
CA HIS A 196 -9.34 6.78 21.14
C HIS A 196 -9.90 8.13 20.68
N ILE A 197 -10.42 8.20 19.45
CA ILE A 197 -10.88 9.47 18.85
C ILE A 197 -12.17 10.01 19.48
N TYR A 198 -12.91 9.21 20.23
CA TYR A 198 -14.13 9.58 20.94
C TYR A 198 -13.99 9.51 22.47
N ALA A 199 -12.76 9.47 22.99
CA ALA A 199 -12.49 9.24 24.42
C ALA A 199 -13.25 10.19 25.34
N GLN A 200 -13.34 11.47 25.01
CA GLN A 200 -14.11 12.43 25.78
C GLN A 200 -15.59 12.13 25.81
N LYS A 201 -16.18 11.82 24.64
CA LYS A 201 -17.60 11.46 24.50
C LYS A 201 -17.92 10.18 25.27
N ASP A 202 -16.98 9.24 25.29
CA ASP A 202 -17.16 7.93 25.91
C ASP A 202 -16.69 7.92 27.39
N GLY A 203 -16.30 9.04 27.93
CA GLY A 203 -15.94 9.19 29.36
C GLY A 203 -14.53 8.74 29.72
N PHE A 204 -13.62 8.60 28.73
CA PHE A 204 -12.24 8.15 28.91
C PHE A 204 -11.23 9.31 28.84
N ARG A 205 -11.58 10.50 29.29
CA ARG A 205 -10.74 11.69 29.12
C ARG A 205 -9.56 11.78 30.08
N ASP A 206 -9.48 10.96 31.08
CA ASP A 206 -8.46 11.01 32.13
C ASP A 206 -7.18 10.27 31.70
N THR A 207 -6.55 10.73 30.61
CA THR A 207 -5.23 10.25 30.21
C THR A 207 -4.23 11.41 30.22
N GLU A 208 -2.97 11.11 30.52
CA GLU A 208 -1.90 12.14 30.56
C GLU A 208 -1.64 12.83 29.20
N TRP A 209 -2.17 12.28 28.11
CA TRP A 209 -1.99 12.79 26.75
C TRP A 209 -3.15 13.64 26.26
N GLU A 210 -4.24 13.64 27.02
CA GLU A 210 -5.39 14.46 26.67
C GLU A 210 -5.06 15.94 26.80
N ARG A 211 -5.51 16.69 25.81
CA ARG A 211 -5.46 18.13 25.78
C ARG A 211 -6.86 18.69 25.80
N ASP A 212 -6.97 20.00 25.91
CA ASP A 212 -8.27 20.68 25.85
C ASP A 212 -9.10 20.23 24.65
N GLY A 213 -10.42 20.33 24.76
CA GLY A 213 -11.38 19.83 23.77
C GLY A 213 -11.17 20.25 22.32
N LYS A 214 -10.35 21.29 22.07
CA LYS A 214 -9.97 21.72 20.72
C LYS A 214 -8.97 20.77 20.05
N GLU A 215 -8.23 19.98 20.80
CA GLU A 215 -7.20 19.07 20.31
C GLU A 215 -7.63 17.62 20.35
N TYR A 216 -8.90 17.36 20.61
CA TYR A 216 -9.49 16.04 20.58
C TYR A 216 -9.51 15.46 19.15
N GLY A 217 -9.25 14.17 19.00
CA GLY A 217 -9.26 13.48 17.73
C GLY A 217 -7.86 13.10 17.21
N TRP A 218 -7.67 13.18 15.93
CA TRP A 218 -6.48 12.65 15.23
C TRP A 218 -5.13 13.20 15.67
N GLY A 219 -5.07 14.41 16.22
CA GLY A 219 -3.83 15.05 16.66
C GLY A 219 -3.26 14.54 17.99
N ASN A 220 -3.96 13.70 18.73
CA ASN A 220 -3.60 13.31 20.09
C ASN A 220 -2.82 11.99 20.20
N ASN A 221 -2.58 11.30 19.09
CA ASN A 221 -1.77 10.10 19.12
C ASN A 221 -0.32 10.41 19.47
N ARG A 222 0.21 9.74 20.50
CA ARG A 222 1.61 9.88 20.97
C ARG A 222 2.28 8.54 21.20
N GLY A 223 1.63 7.44 20.88
CA GLY A 223 2.19 6.15 21.20
C GLY A 223 1.61 5.00 20.41
N LEU A 224 2.24 3.86 20.62
CA LEU A 224 1.87 2.59 20.05
C LEU A 224 1.68 1.55 21.16
N VAL A 225 0.71 0.68 20.97
CA VAL A 225 0.58 -0.57 21.73
C VAL A 225 1.26 -1.66 20.92
N LEU A 226 2.29 -2.25 21.51
CA LEU A 226 3.05 -3.35 20.91
C LEU A 226 2.78 -4.63 21.67
N MET A 227 2.46 -5.70 20.97
CA MET A 227 2.15 -6.99 21.60
C MET A 227 2.85 -8.13 20.88
N LYS A 228 3.15 -9.20 21.65
CA LYS A 228 3.74 -10.43 21.15
C LYS A 228 2.94 -11.61 21.66
N SER A 229 2.67 -12.58 20.79
CA SER A 229 2.01 -13.84 21.12
C SER A 229 2.65 -15.00 20.36
N TRP A 230 2.59 -16.20 20.94
CA TRP A 230 2.98 -17.44 20.27
C TRP A 230 1.79 -18.24 19.75
N ASP A 231 0.58 -17.93 20.24
CA ASP A 231 -0.64 -18.71 20.03
C ASP A 231 -1.86 -17.87 19.65
N LEU A 232 -1.71 -16.52 19.46
CA LEU A 232 -2.77 -15.55 19.19
C LEU A 232 -3.82 -15.42 20.33
N ILE A 233 -3.62 -16.07 21.45
CA ILE A 233 -4.51 -16.07 22.63
C ILE A 233 -3.82 -15.35 23.80
N ASN A 234 -2.59 -15.74 24.09
CA ASN A 234 -1.82 -15.18 25.19
C ASN A 234 -0.89 -14.08 24.69
N TRP A 235 -1.11 -12.84 25.09
CA TRP A 235 -0.37 -11.68 24.62
C TRP A 235 0.47 -11.03 25.71
N LYS A 236 1.75 -10.83 25.42
CA LYS A 236 2.62 -9.93 26.21
C LYS A 236 2.59 -8.54 25.56
N ARG A 237 2.39 -7.52 26.38
CA ARG A 237 2.23 -6.12 25.96
C ARG A 237 3.40 -5.25 26.40
N THR A 238 3.75 -4.29 25.57
CA THR A 238 4.48 -3.08 25.93
C THR A 238 3.89 -1.87 25.21
N ASN A 239 4.04 -0.68 25.78
CA ASN A 239 3.62 0.57 25.14
C ASN A 239 4.88 1.37 24.81
N ALA A 240 4.93 1.94 23.60
CA ALA A 240 5.97 2.84 23.14
C ALA A 240 5.41 4.24 22.96
N ARG A 241 6.17 5.25 23.39
CA ARG A 241 5.84 6.69 23.30
C ARG A 241 6.88 7.43 22.46
#